data_d3dcc511bc78d16228586d8d6dbd8cad
#
_entry.id   d3dcc511bc78d16228586d8d6dbd8cad
#
_cell.length_a   1.000
_cell.length_b   1.000
_cell.length_c   1.000
_cell.angle_alpha   90.00
_cell.angle_beta   90.00
_cell.angle_gamma   90.00
#
_symmetry.space_group_name_H-M   'P 1'
#
loop_
_entity.id
_entity.type
_entity.pdbx_description
1 polymer ?
#
loop_
_entity_poly.entity_id
_entity_poly.type
_entity_poly.pdbx_seq_one_letter_code
_entity_poly.pdbx_strand_id
1 'polypeptide(L)'
;MGQIPMPGGWSMAAMWLPVCGQSWLGAAAGFIGMWAAMMVPMMLPLAVAPLLNYRATLAGEGKAFLLTAIAGLAWAATWMASGLPVYLAGAAVARALLAMPALARMMPVLAAVAGVAGAAWHLAAWRRRPLHPGLPGPPVCAAALRHGACLGAHCVRRCSGLTVALLAAGIMERSTMVCAVVLVAAESVRLRER
;
A
#
# COMPACT_ATOMS: atom_id res chain seq x y z
N MET A 1 9.06 15.10 12.07
CA MET A 1 9.51 14.96 10.67
C MET A 1 9.59 16.35 10.07
N GLY A 2 10.68 16.64 9.31
CA GLY A 2 10.87 17.97 8.69
C GLY A 2 9.82 18.24 7.62
N GLN A 3 9.41 19.49 7.51
CA GLN A 3 8.55 20.00 6.43
C GLN A 3 9.33 21.04 5.64
N ILE A 4 9.20 21.02 4.33
CA ILE A 4 9.83 21.97 3.41
C ILE A 4 8.72 22.93 2.95
N PRO A 5 8.81 24.23 3.28
CA PRO A 5 7.84 25.21 2.79
C PRO A 5 7.95 25.36 1.26
N MET A 6 6.80 25.32 0.59
CA MET A 6 6.73 25.36 -0.87
C MET A 6 6.03 26.64 -1.34
N PRO A 7 6.36 27.14 -2.55
CA PRO A 7 5.63 28.22 -3.18
C PRO A 7 4.15 27.87 -3.33
N GLY A 8 3.27 28.73 -2.78
CA GLY A 8 1.81 28.48 -2.77
C GLY A 8 1.24 28.24 -1.36
N GLY A 9 2.04 28.40 -0.30
CA GLY A 9 1.55 28.40 1.09
C GLY A 9 1.28 27.02 1.67
N TRP A 10 1.78 25.95 1.05
CA TRP A 10 1.71 24.57 1.55
C TRP A 10 3.11 24.04 1.89
N SER A 11 3.20 22.91 2.59
CA SER A 11 4.46 22.29 2.97
C SER A 11 4.56 20.86 2.44
N MET A 12 5.74 20.49 1.93
CA MET A 12 6.06 19.14 1.50
C MET A 12 6.76 18.38 2.62
N ALA A 13 6.42 17.13 2.82
CA ALA A 13 7.12 16.26 3.76
C ALA A 13 8.56 15.99 3.28
N ALA A 14 9.55 16.18 4.15
CA ALA A 14 10.97 15.98 3.84
C ALA A 14 11.35 14.51 3.60
N MET A 15 10.46 13.56 3.84
CA MET A 15 10.69 12.12 3.69
C MET A 15 11.02 11.65 2.28
N TRP A 16 10.73 12.47 1.27
CA TRP A 16 10.98 12.16 -0.15
C TRP A 16 12.42 12.42 -0.57
N LEU A 17 13.18 13.15 0.24
CA LEU A 17 14.54 13.58 -0.06
C LEU A 17 15.48 13.14 1.08
N PRO A 18 16.75 12.80 0.78
CA PRO A 18 17.71 12.54 1.84
C PRO A 18 17.97 13.83 2.64
N VAL A 19 17.89 13.71 3.96
CA VAL A 19 18.24 14.80 4.89
C VAL A 19 19.78 14.87 5.00
N CYS A 20 20.31 16.03 5.43
CA CYS A 20 21.77 16.25 5.59
C CYS A 20 22.48 15.05 6.22
N GLY A 21 23.47 14.51 5.50
CA GLY A 21 24.27 13.35 5.94
C GLY A 21 23.64 11.97 5.63
N GLN A 22 22.44 11.91 5.07
CA GLN A 22 21.78 10.66 4.74
C GLN A 22 22.02 10.29 3.26
N SER A 23 22.34 9.01 3.01
CA SER A 23 22.40 8.49 1.64
C SER A 23 21.01 8.26 1.05
N TRP A 24 20.88 8.25 -0.27
CA TRP A 24 19.64 7.91 -0.96
C TRP A 24 19.10 6.53 -0.56
N LEU A 25 19.99 5.57 -0.37
CA LEU A 25 19.64 4.22 0.07
C LEU A 25 19.08 4.24 1.50
N GLY A 26 19.68 5.03 2.40
CA GLY A 26 19.19 5.20 3.77
C GLY A 26 17.82 5.85 3.81
N ALA A 27 17.58 6.88 2.98
CA ALA A 27 16.28 7.52 2.86
C ALA A 27 15.21 6.56 2.32
N ALA A 28 15.55 5.78 1.28
CA ALA A 28 14.66 4.76 0.72
C ALA A 28 14.34 3.66 1.75
N ALA A 29 15.34 3.16 2.48
CA ALA A 29 15.14 2.15 3.51
C ALA A 29 14.25 2.66 4.65
N GLY A 30 14.45 3.90 5.10
CA GLY A 30 13.61 4.55 6.10
C GLY A 30 12.17 4.71 5.63
N PHE A 31 11.97 5.13 4.38
CA PHE A 31 10.64 5.22 3.77
C PHE A 31 9.96 3.84 3.69
N ILE A 32 10.65 2.82 3.17
CA ILE A 32 10.08 1.46 3.05
C ILE A 32 9.72 0.88 4.42
N GLY A 33 10.55 1.10 5.45
CA GLY A 33 10.25 0.68 6.81
C GLY A 33 8.98 1.34 7.36
N MET A 34 8.86 2.66 7.21
CA MET A 34 7.66 3.40 7.58
C MET A 34 6.44 2.95 6.76
N TRP A 35 6.60 2.78 5.45
CA TRP A 35 5.56 2.28 4.54
C TRP A 35 5.04 0.91 4.98
N ALA A 36 5.94 -0.02 5.29
CA ALA A 36 5.58 -1.35 5.77
C ALA A 36 4.83 -1.30 7.10
N ALA A 37 5.35 -0.52 8.06
CA ALA A 37 4.73 -0.36 9.39
C ALA A 37 3.31 0.22 9.32
N MET A 38 3.01 1.00 8.29
CA MET A 38 1.71 1.61 8.07
C MET A 38 0.78 0.72 7.23
N MET A 39 1.26 0.28 6.06
CA MET A 39 0.41 -0.43 5.08
C MET A 39 0.10 -1.86 5.48
N VAL A 40 1.06 -2.59 6.05
CA VAL A 40 0.84 -4.00 6.41
C VAL A 40 -0.27 -4.16 7.46
N PRO A 41 -0.26 -3.47 8.61
CA PRO A 41 -1.36 -3.58 9.58
C PRO A 41 -2.71 -3.08 9.02
N MET A 42 -2.71 -2.00 8.24
CA MET A 42 -3.92 -1.43 7.67
C MET A 42 -4.59 -2.38 6.68
N MET A 43 -3.81 -3.13 5.88
CA MET A 43 -4.32 -4.06 4.87
C MET A 43 -4.49 -5.49 5.38
N LEU A 44 -4.02 -5.78 6.61
CA LEU A 44 -4.14 -7.11 7.21
C LEU A 44 -5.58 -7.64 7.28
N PRO A 45 -6.61 -6.84 7.63
CA PRO A 45 -7.99 -7.32 7.66
C PRO A 45 -8.48 -7.92 6.33
N LEU A 46 -7.98 -7.40 5.19
CA LEU A 46 -8.31 -7.94 3.86
C LEU A 46 -7.57 -9.25 3.55
N ALA A 47 -6.40 -9.48 4.16
CA ALA A 47 -5.60 -10.68 3.95
C ALA A 47 -6.02 -11.86 4.83
N VAL A 48 -6.61 -11.58 6.00
CA VAL A 48 -6.95 -12.62 7.00
C VAL A 48 -7.89 -13.68 6.42
N ALA A 49 -8.99 -13.28 5.78
CA ALA A 49 -9.96 -14.24 5.24
C ALA A 49 -9.36 -15.14 4.14
N PRO A 50 -8.67 -14.63 3.11
CA PRO A 50 -7.98 -15.47 2.12
C PRO A 50 -6.91 -16.39 2.73
N LEU A 51 -6.15 -15.92 3.72
CA LEU A 51 -5.14 -16.74 4.39
C LEU A 51 -5.75 -17.84 5.24
N LEU A 52 -6.86 -17.58 5.93
CA LEU A 52 -7.60 -18.62 6.66
C LEU A 52 -8.21 -19.65 5.70
N ASN A 53 -8.75 -19.22 4.57
CA ASN A 53 -9.23 -20.12 3.54
C ASN A 53 -8.10 -20.98 2.98
N TYR A 54 -6.93 -20.40 2.71
CA TYR A 54 -5.74 -21.14 2.29
C TYR A 54 -5.33 -22.17 3.34
N ARG A 55 -5.34 -21.80 4.63
CA ARG A 55 -5.08 -22.74 5.74
C ARG A 55 -6.09 -23.90 5.77
N ALA A 56 -7.36 -23.61 5.51
CA ALA A 56 -8.41 -24.63 5.48
C ALA A 56 -8.19 -25.65 4.36
N THR A 57 -7.66 -25.24 3.19
CA THR A 57 -7.31 -26.17 2.11
C THR A 57 -6.12 -27.09 2.43
N LEU A 58 -5.34 -26.74 3.44
CA LEU A 58 -4.20 -27.51 3.95
C LEU A 58 -4.60 -28.36 5.18
N ALA A 59 -5.89 -28.51 5.46
CA ALA A 59 -6.38 -29.30 6.60
C ALA A 59 -5.89 -30.76 6.49
N GLY A 60 -5.24 -31.24 7.52
CA GLY A 60 -4.62 -32.58 7.53
C GLY A 60 -3.12 -32.60 7.30
N GLU A 61 -2.55 -31.52 6.77
CA GLU A 61 -1.10 -31.37 6.60
C GLU A 61 -0.44 -30.88 7.90
N GLY A 62 0.55 -31.62 8.41
CA GLY A 62 1.29 -31.23 9.63
C GLY A 62 2.03 -29.90 9.51
N LYS A 63 2.20 -29.38 8.28
CA LYS A 63 2.87 -28.11 7.96
C LYS A 63 1.91 -26.97 7.63
N ALA A 64 0.60 -27.12 7.80
CA ALA A 64 -0.41 -26.12 7.42
C ALA A 64 -0.15 -24.73 8.02
N PHE A 65 0.24 -24.67 9.29
CA PHE A 65 0.58 -23.40 9.94
C PHE A 65 1.80 -22.72 9.29
N LEU A 66 2.88 -23.47 9.06
CA LEU A 66 4.11 -22.98 8.46
C LEU A 66 3.86 -22.44 7.03
N LEU A 67 3.13 -23.19 6.21
CA LEU A 67 2.82 -22.78 4.85
C LEU A 67 1.93 -21.53 4.81
N THR A 68 0.97 -21.41 5.74
CA THR A 68 0.15 -20.21 5.88
C THR A 68 0.99 -19.02 6.33
N ALA A 69 1.93 -19.19 7.25
CA ALA A 69 2.84 -18.14 7.68
C ALA A 69 3.75 -17.67 6.52
N ILE A 70 4.29 -18.60 5.72
CA ILE A 70 5.07 -18.28 4.52
C ILE A 70 4.23 -17.47 3.53
N ALA A 71 2.98 -17.86 3.29
CA ALA A 71 2.09 -17.09 2.41
C ALA A 71 1.81 -15.69 2.95
N GLY A 72 1.59 -15.53 4.26
CA GLY A 72 1.41 -14.25 4.92
C GLY A 72 2.66 -13.36 4.82
N LEU A 73 3.85 -13.92 5.01
CA LEU A 73 5.11 -13.19 4.85
C LEU A 73 5.34 -12.76 3.39
N ALA A 74 5.02 -13.61 2.42
CA ALA A 74 5.12 -13.26 1.00
C ALA A 74 4.14 -12.14 0.62
N TRP A 75 2.92 -12.15 1.18
CA TRP A 75 1.96 -11.07 1.05
C TRP A 75 2.50 -9.76 1.62
N ALA A 76 3.04 -9.77 2.84
CA ALA A 76 3.63 -8.59 3.47
C ALA A 76 4.86 -8.08 2.70
N ALA A 77 5.74 -8.96 2.23
CA ALA A 77 6.89 -8.62 1.39
C ALA A 77 6.47 -7.93 0.08
N THR A 78 5.35 -8.33 -0.52
CA THR A 78 4.79 -7.67 -1.70
C THR A 78 4.36 -6.22 -1.40
N TRP A 79 3.75 -5.97 -0.23
CA TRP A 79 3.44 -4.62 0.22
C TRP A 79 4.69 -3.79 0.49
N MET A 80 5.72 -4.36 1.10
CA MET A 80 7.01 -3.68 1.29
C MET A 80 7.64 -3.32 -0.07
N ALA A 81 7.66 -4.25 -1.01
CA ALA A 81 8.20 -4.04 -2.35
C ALA A 81 7.46 -2.94 -3.11
N SER A 82 6.13 -2.80 -2.92
CA SER A 82 5.34 -1.72 -3.52
C SER A 82 5.73 -0.32 -3.02
N GLY A 83 6.37 -0.21 -1.86
CA GLY A 83 6.88 1.05 -1.33
C GLY A 83 8.02 1.64 -2.17
N LEU A 84 8.81 0.81 -2.85
CA LEU A 84 9.93 1.30 -3.65
C LEU A 84 9.48 2.16 -4.85
N PRO A 85 8.58 1.71 -5.74
CA PRO A 85 8.09 2.55 -6.83
C PRO A 85 7.36 3.80 -6.31
N VAL A 86 6.65 3.72 -5.19
CA VAL A 86 6.02 4.90 -4.57
C VAL A 86 7.08 5.90 -4.11
N TYR A 87 8.16 5.44 -3.46
CA TYR A 87 9.27 6.30 -3.06
C TYR A 87 9.93 6.98 -4.26
N LEU A 88 10.24 6.20 -5.30
CA LEU A 88 10.89 6.74 -6.51
C LEU A 88 10.01 7.77 -7.21
N ALA A 89 8.72 7.51 -7.34
CA ALA A 89 7.77 8.47 -7.91
C ALA A 89 7.66 9.74 -7.05
N GLY A 90 7.53 9.59 -5.73
CA GLY A 90 7.47 10.72 -4.80
C GLY A 90 8.75 11.55 -4.79
N ALA A 91 9.92 10.92 -4.82
CA ALA A 91 11.20 11.59 -4.92
C ALA A 91 11.38 12.35 -6.25
N ALA A 92 10.92 11.75 -7.36
CA ALA A 92 10.94 12.41 -8.68
C ALA A 92 10.03 13.65 -8.68
N VAL A 93 8.81 13.53 -8.16
CA VAL A 93 7.87 14.66 -8.00
C VAL A 93 8.47 15.73 -7.11
N ALA A 94 9.03 15.36 -5.95
CA ALA A 94 9.64 16.32 -5.03
C ALA A 94 10.77 17.11 -5.69
N ARG A 95 11.63 16.45 -6.47
CA ARG A 95 12.70 17.12 -7.24
C ARG A 95 12.15 18.06 -8.32
N ALA A 96 11.12 17.63 -9.04
CA ALA A 96 10.46 18.47 -10.05
C ALA A 96 9.83 19.73 -9.42
N LEU A 97 9.19 19.58 -8.26
CA LEU A 97 8.58 20.70 -7.53
C LEU A 97 9.63 21.73 -7.05
N LEU A 98 10.80 21.27 -6.63
CA LEU A 98 11.91 22.15 -6.24
C LEU A 98 12.53 22.86 -7.45
N ALA A 99 12.55 22.21 -8.62
CA ALA A 99 13.11 22.77 -9.84
C ALA A 99 12.14 23.76 -10.56
N MET A 100 10.81 23.59 -10.38
CA MET A 100 9.79 24.34 -11.11
C MET A 100 8.76 24.99 -10.15
N PRO A 101 8.96 26.26 -9.75
CA PRO A 101 8.04 26.95 -8.82
C PRO A 101 6.59 27.06 -9.34
N ALA A 102 6.41 27.12 -10.65
CA ALA A 102 5.08 27.13 -11.26
C ALA A 102 4.31 25.82 -10.99
N LEU A 103 4.98 24.69 -11.13
CA LEU A 103 4.41 23.38 -10.81
C LEU A 103 4.07 23.26 -9.31
N ALA A 104 4.95 23.77 -8.45
CA ALA A 104 4.72 23.77 -7.00
C ALA A 104 3.45 24.56 -6.61
N ARG A 105 3.13 25.65 -7.27
CA ARG A 105 1.88 26.42 -7.04
C ARG A 105 0.63 25.66 -7.47
N MET A 106 0.72 24.84 -8.50
CA MET A 106 -0.41 24.03 -8.99
C MET A 106 -0.60 22.72 -8.22
N MET A 107 0.39 22.34 -7.39
CA MET A 107 0.38 21.02 -6.70
C MET A 107 -0.89 20.77 -5.86
N PRO A 108 -1.47 21.72 -5.10
CA PRO A 108 -2.71 21.48 -4.36
C PRO A 108 -3.88 21.08 -5.27
N VAL A 109 -4.00 21.67 -6.45
CA VAL A 109 -5.05 21.32 -7.42
C VAL A 109 -4.76 19.95 -8.03
N LEU A 110 -3.52 19.67 -8.40
CA LEU A 110 -3.12 18.36 -8.94
C LEU A 110 -3.33 17.26 -7.92
N ALA A 111 -3.02 17.49 -6.65
CA ALA A 111 -3.27 16.56 -5.56
C ALA A 111 -4.78 16.30 -5.37
N ALA A 112 -5.60 17.35 -5.39
CA ALA A 112 -7.06 17.18 -5.31
C ALA A 112 -7.61 16.35 -6.47
N VAL A 113 -7.18 16.61 -7.70
CA VAL A 113 -7.58 15.83 -8.88
C VAL A 113 -7.10 14.38 -8.77
N ALA A 114 -5.85 14.14 -8.38
CA ALA A 114 -5.31 12.80 -8.17
C ALA A 114 -6.06 12.05 -7.05
N GLY A 115 -6.41 12.74 -5.98
CA GLY A 115 -7.20 12.18 -4.88
C GLY A 115 -8.59 11.73 -5.32
N VAL A 116 -9.32 12.58 -6.06
CA VAL A 116 -10.64 12.24 -6.61
C VAL A 116 -10.54 11.10 -7.62
N ALA A 117 -9.57 11.13 -8.53
CA ALA A 117 -9.35 10.07 -9.50
C ALA A 117 -8.99 8.74 -8.81
N GLY A 118 -8.14 8.78 -7.78
CA GLY A 118 -7.79 7.61 -6.97
C GLY A 118 -9.00 7.01 -6.24
N ALA A 119 -9.83 7.85 -5.62
CA ALA A 119 -11.07 7.42 -4.97
C ALA A 119 -12.06 6.81 -5.97
N ALA A 120 -12.25 7.44 -7.12
CA ALA A 120 -13.11 6.91 -8.19
C ALA A 120 -12.60 5.56 -8.72
N TRP A 121 -11.29 5.43 -8.91
CA TRP A 121 -10.64 4.17 -9.30
C TRP A 121 -10.85 3.08 -8.26
N HIS A 122 -10.69 3.41 -6.97
CA HIS A 122 -10.92 2.47 -5.88
C HIS A 122 -12.37 1.97 -5.86
N LEU A 123 -13.34 2.88 -5.99
CA LEU A 123 -14.76 2.52 -6.06
C LEU A 123 -15.09 1.67 -7.30
N ALA A 124 -14.50 1.97 -8.45
CA ALA A 124 -14.65 1.17 -9.65
C ALA A 124 -14.03 -0.24 -9.49
N ALA A 125 -12.84 -0.31 -8.89
CA ALA A 125 -12.17 -1.58 -8.60
C ALA A 125 -12.95 -2.42 -7.58
N TRP A 126 -13.63 -1.75 -6.62
CA TRP A 126 -14.44 -2.41 -5.63
C TRP A 126 -15.70 -3.07 -6.22
N ARG A 127 -16.30 -2.49 -7.26
CA ARG A 127 -17.44 -3.08 -7.98
C ARG A 127 -17.07 -4.32 -8.79
N ARG A 128 -15.79 -4.49 -9.12
CA ARG A 128 -15.31 -5.67 -9.85
C ARG A 128 -15.24 -6.87 -8.90
N ARG A 129 -15.62 -8.05 -9.41
CA ARG A 129 -15.51 -9.29 -8.62
C ARG A 129 -14.08 -9.52 -8.17
N PRO A 130 -13.86 -9.97 -6.90
CA PRO A 130 -12.53 -10.35 -6.47
C PRO A 130 -12.02 -11.48 -7.36
N LEU A 131 -10.86 -11.27 -7.98
CA LEU A 131 -10.13 -12.37 -8.61
C LEU A 131 -9.67 -13.29 -7.48
N HIS A 132 -10.22 -14.48 -7.42
CA HIS A 132 -9.71 -15.50 -6.53
C HIS A 132 -8.29 -15.85 -7.00
N PRO A 133 -7.27 -15.79 -6.13
CA PRO A 133 -6.01 -16.41 -6.46
C PRO A 133 -6.33 -17.88 -6.77
N GLY A 134 -5.84 -18.36 -7.91
CA GLY A 134 -6.16 -19.69 -8.42
C GLY A 134 -5.99 -20.79 -7.37
N LEU A 135 -6.53 -21.98 -7.65
CA LEU A 135 -6.46 -23.14 -6.76
C LEU A 135 -5.08 -23.26 -6.08
N PRO A 136 -5.05 -23.50 -4.78
CA PRO A 136 -3.80 -23.71 -4.06
C PRO A 136 -3.01 -24.84 -4.74
N GLY A 137 -1.75 -24.57 -5.05
CA GLY A 137 -0.84 -25.59 -5.58
C GLY A 137 -0.49 -26.64 -4.52
N PRO A 138 0.40 -27.58 -4.84
CA PRO A 138 0.83 -28.62 -3.90
C PRO A 138 1.34 -28.01 -2.58
N PRO A 139 1.26 -28.74 -1.43
CA PRO A 139 1.62 -28.24 -0.11
C PRO A 139 3.14 -28.11 0.08
N VAL A 140 3.77 -27.27 -0.74
CA VAL A 140 5.20 -26.97 -0.74
C VAL A 140 5.45 -25.48 -0.55
N CYS A 141 6.62 -25.13 0.03
CA CYS A 141 6.97 -23.74 0.34
C CYS A 141 6.91 -22.81 -0.88
N ALA A 142 7.34 -23.27 -2.05
CA ALA A 142 7.32 -22.48 -3.28
C ALA A 142 5.89 -22.11 -3.71
N ALA A 143 4.93 -23.04 -3.57
CA ALA A 143 3.52 -22.76 -3.86
C ALA A 143 2.93 -21.78 -2.85
N ALA A 144 3.28 -21.90 -1.55
CA ALA A 144 2.86 -20.97 -0.52
C ALA A 144 3.39 -19.55 -0.76
N LEU A 145 4.67 -19.40 -1.11
CA LEU A 145 5.27 -18.13 -1.50
C LEU A 145 4.54 -17.50 -2.69
N ARG A 146 4.32 -18.30 -3.75
CA ARG A 146 3.61 -17.81 -4.95
C ARG A 146 2.18 -17.40 -4.63
N HIS A 147 1.47 -18.19 -3.82
CA HIS A 147 0.11 -17.87 -3.38
C HIS A 147 0.07 -16.53 -2.62
N GLY A 148 0.95 -16.35 -1.64
CA GLY A 148 1.06 -15.12 -0.86
C GLY A 148 1.43 -13.90 -1.72
N ALA A 149 2.40 -14.05 -2.63
CA ALA A 149 2.81 -12.98 -3.55
C ALA A 149 1.66 -12.58 -4.50
N CYS A 150 0.94 -13.55 -5.07
CA CYS A 150 -0.24 -13.29 -5.90
C CYS A 150 -1.33 -12.57 -5.09
N LEU A 151 -1.61 -13.02 -3.87
CA LEU A 151 -2.56 -12.38 -2.98
C LEU A 151 -2.15 -10.93 -2.69
N GLY A 152 -0.86 -10.69 -2.41
CA GLY A 152 -0.29 -9.35 -2.21
C GLY A 152 -0.44 -8.47 -3.44
N ALA A 153 -0.07 -8.96 -4.62
CA ALA A 153 -0.18 -8.22 -5.87
C ALA A 153 -1.65 -7.83 -6.20
N HIS A 154 -2.59 -8.74 -5.96
CA HIS A 154 -4.02 -8.44 -6.11
C HIS A 154 -4.49 -7.39 -5.11
N CYS A 155 -4.07 -7.48 -3.85
CA CYS A 155 -4.39 -6.50 -2.82
C CYS A 155 -3.82 -5.12 -3.18
N VAL A 156 -2.54 -5.01 -3.53
CA VAL A 156 -1.89 -3.76 -3.97
C VAL A 156 -2.64 -3.14 -5.16
N ARG A 157 -2.93 -3.94 -6.20
CA ARG A 157 -3.63 -3.45 -7.39
C ARG A 157 -5.05 -2.97 -7.07
N ARG A 158 -5.78 -3.67 -6.19
CA ARG A 158 -7.14 -3.28 -5.77
C ARG A 158 -7.13 -2.01 -4.95
N CYS A 159 -6.17 -1.87 -4.04
CA CYS A 159 -6.03 -0.74 -3.13
C CYS A 159 -5.22 0.42 -3.72
N SER A 160 -4.69 0.30 -4.95
CA SER A 160 -3.87 1.35 -5.58
C SER A 160 -4.56 2.71 -5.63
N GLY A 161 -5.86 2.73 -5.93
CA GLY A 161 -6.65 3.96 -5.94
C GLY A 161 -6.76 4.60 -4.57
N LEU A 162 -7.00 3.81 -3.52
CA LEU A 162 -6.99 4.29 -2.14
C LEU A 162 -5.61 4.82 -1.75
N THR A 163 -4.55 4.11 -2.14
CA THR A 163 -3.17 4.55 -1.91
C THR A 163 -2.88 5.90 -2.56
N VAL A 164 -3.29 6.11 -3.81
CA VAL A 164 -3.14 7.40 -4.50
C VAL A 164 -3.94 8.50 -3.79
N ALA A 165 -5.18 8.22 -3.39
CA ALA A 165 -6.01 9.17 -2.66
C ALA A 165 -5.38 9.56 -1.31
N LEU A 166 -4.81 8.59 -0.57
CA LEU A 166 -4.10 8.84 0.69
C LEU A 166 -2.83 9.67 0.50
N LEU A 167 -2.04 9.36 -0.55
CA LEU A 167 -0.84 10.15 -0.88
C LEU A 167 -1.20 11.59 -1.23
N ALA A 168 -2.29 11.79 -1.96
CA ALA A 168 -2.77 13.10 -2.37
C ALA A 168 -3.35 13.92 -1.20
N ALA A 169 -4.09 13.27 -0.28
CA ALA A 169 -4.66 13.91 0.90
C ALA A 169 -3.64 14.18 2.02
N GLY A 170 -2.45 13.59 1.92
CA GLY A 170 -1.41 13.69 2.95
C GLY A 170 -1.44 12.48 3.89
N ILE A 171 -0.52 11.57 3.63
CA ILE A 171 -0.40 10.28 4.32
C ILE A 171 -0.14 10.39 5.84
N MET A 172 0.26 11.57 6.32
CA MET A 172 0.56 11.86 7.72
C MET A 172 -0.61 12.48 8.49
N GLU A 173 -1.73 12.74 7.84
CA GLU A 173 -2.89 13.31 8.50
C GLU A 173 -3.69 12.20 9.21
N ARG A 174 -3.92 12.37 10.51
CA ARG A 174 -4.59 11.35 11.35
C ARG A 174 -6.02 11.06 10.90
N SER A 175 -6.74 12.09 10.50
CA SER A 175 -8.12 11.96 9.97
C SER A 175 -8.18 11.08 8.73
N THR A 176 -7.28 11.30 7.79
CA THR A 176 -7.16 10.52 6.54
C THR A 176 -6.83 9.06 6.82
N MET A 177 -5.93 8.80 7.77
CA MET A 177 -5.58 7.44 8.21
C MET A 177 -6.77 6.71 8.84
N VAL A 178 -7.50 7.38 9.75
CA VAL A 178 -8.69 6.80 10.40
C VAL A 178 -9.76 6.47 9.36
N CYS A 179 -10.04 7.39 8.45
CA CYS A 179 -10.99 7.14 7.36
C CYS A 179 -10.59 5.93 6.49
N ALA A 180 -9.31 5.81 6.16
CA ALA A 180 -8.80 4.67 5.39
C ALA A 180 -8.97 3.34 6.12
N VAL A 181 -8.64 3.30 7.41
CA VAL A 181 -8.80 2.08 8.23
C VAL A 181 -10.28 1.69 8.31
N VAL A 182 -11.18 2.65 8.52
CA VAL A 182 -12.63 2.40 8.57
C VAL A 182 -13.15 1.86 7.23
N LEU A 183 -12.72 2.45 6.11
CA LEU A 183 -13.10 1.98 4.77
C LEU A 183 -12.62 0.54 4.52
N VAL A 184 -11.35 0.25 4.82
CA VAL A 184 -10.77 -1.10 4.66
C VAL A 184 -11.47 -2.11 5.57
N ALA A 185 -11.77 -1.74 6.81
CA ALA A 185 -12.50 -2.59 7.75
C ALA A 185 -13.92 -2.89 7.25
N ALA A 186 -14.65 -1.87 6.79
CA ALA A 186 -15.99 -2.04 6.21
C ALA A 186 -15.97 -2.93 4.95
N GLU A 187 -14.94 -2.80 4.11
CA GLU A 187 -14.73 -3.66 2.95
C GLU A 187 -14.48 -5.12 3.36
N SER A 188 -13.69 -5.35 4.40
CA SER A 188 -13.39 -6.69 4.90
C SER A 188 -14.63 -7.42 5.43
N VAL A 189 -15.53 -6.70 6.11
CA VAL A 189 -16.81 -7.26 6.61
C VAL A 189 -17.69 -7.69 5.43
N ARG A 190 -17.88 -6.82 4.45
CA ARG A 190 -18.69 -7.14 3.25
C ARG A 190 -18.15 -8.30 2.43
N LEU A 191 -16.83 -8.51 2.42
CA LEU A 191 -16.22 -9.65 1.73
C LEU A 191 -16.48 -10.99 2.46
N ARG A 192 -16.74 -10.95 3.77
CA ARG A 192 -17.10 -12.14 4.57
C ARG A 192 -18.57 -12.55 4.40
N GLU A 193 -19.45 -11.61 4.07
CA GLU A 193 -20.87 -11.85 3.91
C GLU A 193 -21.25 -12.37 2.50
N ARG A 194 -20.30 -12.39 1.57
CA ARG A 194 -20.48 -12.90 0.18
C ARG A 194 -19.80 -14.23 -0.05
#